data_dcfedb4dc5f48bcac971b3efdf1be454
#
_entry.id   dcfedb4dc5f48bcac971b3efdf1be454
#
_cell.length_a   1.000
_cell.length_b   1.000
_cell.length_c   1.000
_cell.angle_alpha   90.00
_cell.angle_beta   90.00
_cell.angle_gamma   90.00
#
_symmetry.space_group_name_H-M   'P 1'
#
loop_
_entity.id
_entity.type
_entity.pdbx_description
1 polymer ?
#
loop_
_entity_poly.entity_id
_entity_poly.type
_entity_poly.pdbx_seq_one_letter_code
_entity_poly.pdbx_strand_id
1 'polypeptide(L)'
;MTLQEQLLRATDIAIEAHTGHYDKNGQPYLGHVLRVMSAGHTLREKIAGALHDVIEDSDWTLEDLAEEGFSPEILDAVGALTHDDPETYDAYLARVAKNPLAVRVKMNDLSDNMDVRRFRELDDTAVSRIRKYLKAYKFLTETLPALQPE
;
A
#
# COMPACT_ATOMS: atom_id res chain seq x y z
N MET A 1 12.28 -6.65 -17.16
CA MET A 1 11.05 -7.46 -16.91
C MET A 1 9.82 -6.80 -17.53
N THR A 2 8.95 -7.61 -18.12
CA THR A 2 7.62 -7.16 -18.50
C THR A 2 6.81 -6.83 -17.24
N LEU A 3 5.68 -6.11 -17.38
CA LEU A 3 4.82 -5.85 -16.23
C LEU A 3 4.27 -7.15 -15.62
N GLN A 4 3.95 -8.15 -16.43
CA GLN A 4 3.51 -9.45 -15.93
C GLN A 4 4.59 -10.15 -15.10
N GLU A 5 5.82 -10.11 -15.58
CA GLU A 5 6.96 -10.67 -14.84
C GLU A 5 7.19 -9.91 -13.54
N GLN A 6 7.06 -8.59 -13.56
CA GLN A 6 7.16 -7.77 -12.34
C GLN A 6 6.06 -8.13 -11.35
N LEU A 7 4.83 -8.37 -11.80
CA LEU A 7 3.74 -8.77 -10.92
C LEU A 7 4.01 -10.12 -10.24
N LEU A 8 4.48 -11.10 -11.00
CA LEU A 8 4.84 -12.41 -10.45
C LEU A 8 5.95 -12.27 -9.41
N ARG A 9 7.00 -11.52 -9.74
CA ARG A 9 8.11 -11.32 -8.82
C ARG A 9 7.70 -10.54 -7.57
N ALA A 10 6.88 -9.49 -7.73
CA ALA A 10 6.36 -8.72 -6.61
C ALA A 10 5.53 -9.59 -5.66
N THR A 11 4.73 -10.50 -6.21
CA THR A 11 3.93 -11.44 -5.41
C THR A 11 4.84 -12.36 -4.59
N ASP A 12 5.88 -12.92 -5.20
CA ASP A 12 6.85 -13.77 -4.50
C ASP A 12 7.56 -13.01 -3.36
N ILE A 13 7.97 -11.79 -3.63
CA ILE A 13 8.61 -10.92 -2.63
C ILE A 13 7.64 -10.63 -1.47
N ALA A 14 6.39 -10.32 -1.78
CA ALA A 14 5.38 -10.05 -0.76
C ALA A 14 5.14 -11.27 0.13
N ILE A 15 5.07 -12.47 -0.45
CA ILE A 15 4.92 -13.72 0.30
C ILE A 15 6.11 -13.90 1.25
N GLU A 16 7.31 -13.76 0.74
CA GLU A 16 8.53 -13.88 1.54
C GLU A 16 8.57 -12.86 2.67
N ALA A 17 8.31 -11.59 2.34
CA ALA A 17 8.42 -10.48 3.28
C ALA A 17 7.41 -10.55 4.42
N HIS A 18 6.20 -11.05 4.16
CA HIS A 18 5.10 -11.06 5.13
C HIS A 18 4.84 -12.41 5.78
N THR A 19 5.64 -13.43 5.46
CA THR A 19 5.53 -14.74 6.11
C THR A 19 5.72 -14.61 7.62
N GLY A 20 4.75 -15.11 8.38
CA GLY A 20 4.79 -15.06 9.84
C GLY A 20 4.31 -13.76 10.46
N HIS A 21 3.87 -12.80 9.65
CA HIS A 21 3.29 -11.56 10.14
C HIS A 21 1.77 -11.68 10.28
N TYR A 22 1.22 -11.13 11.35
CA TYR A 22 -0.21 -11.15 11.64
C TYR A 22 -0.73 -9.73 11.83
N ASP A 23 -1.97 -9.50 11.41
CA ASP A 23 -2.62 -8.20 11.62
C ASP A 23 -3.17 -8.08 13.05
N LYS A 24 -3.76 -6.92 13.35
CA LYS A 24 -4.30 -6.62 14.68
C LYS A 24 -5.51 -7.47 15.05
N ASN A 25 -6.11 -8.13 14.07
CA ASN A 25 -7.25 -9.03 14.24
C ASN A 25 -6.81 -10.50 14.28
N GLY A 26 -5.50 -10.77 14.28
CA GLY A 26 -4.95 -12.12 14.39
C GLY A 26 -4.95 -12.92 13.10
N GLN A 27 -5.20 -12.26 11.96
CA GLN A 27 -5.16 -12.91 10.64
C GLN A 27 -3.79 -12.72 9.99
N PRO A 28 -3.35 -13.66 9.12
CA PRO A 28 -2.10 -13.48 8.39
C PRO A 28 -2.10 -12.15 7.61
N TYR A 29 -1.06 -11.36 7.79
CA TYR A 29 -0.93 -10.04 7.14
C TYR A 29 -0.92 -10.14 5.62
N LEU A 30 -0.41 -11.24 5.08
CA LEU A 30 -0.39 -11.50 3.65
C LEU A 30 -1.78 -11.37 3.00
N GLY A 31 -2.84 -11.75 3.72
CA GLY A 31 -4.21 -11.61 3.22
C GLY A 31 -4.53 -10.16 2.85
N HIS A 32 -4.19 -9.21 3.72
CA HIS A 32 -4.34 -7.78 3.45
C HIS A 32 -3.55 -7.36 2.20
N VAL A 33 -2.28 -7.76 2.13
CA VAL A 33 -1.40 -7.40 1.01
C VAL A 33 -1.96 -7.91 -0.32
N LEU A 34 -2.42 -9.16 -0.36
CA LEU A 34 -3.00 -9.74 -1.57
C LEU A 34 -4.33 -9.08 -1.97
N ARG A 35 -5.16 -8.66 -1.00
CA ARG A 35 -6.39 -7.93 -1.30
C ARG A 35 -6.09 -6.54 -1.87
N VAL A 36 -5.09 -5.84 -1.35
CA VAL A 36 -4.66 -4.54 -1.89
C VAL A 36 -4.15 -4.71 -3.32
N MET A 37 -3.34 -5.73 -3.56
CA MET A 37 -2.88 -6.09 -4.90
C MET A 37 -4.07 -6.35 -5.84
N SER A 38 -4.99 -7.20 -5.43
CA SER A 38 -6.13 -7.60 -6.26
C SER A 38 -7.09 -6.44 -6.56
N ALA A 39 -7.19 -5.46 -5.67
CA ALA A 39 -8.03 -4.28 -5.85
C ALA A 39 -7.51 -3.32 -6.93
N GLY A 40 -6.26 -3.41 -7.30
CA GLY A 40 -5.70 -2.59 -8.38
C GLY A 40 -6.35 -2.86 -9.73
N HIS A 41 -6.59 -1.82 -10.52
CA HIS A 41 -7.21 -1.92 -11.84
C HIS A 41 -6.20 -2.15 -12.96
N THR A 42 -4.95 -1.74 -12.77
CA THR A 42 -3.88 -1.91 -13.75
C THR A 42 -2.79 -2.82 -13.21
N LEU A 43 -1.95 -3.35 -14.09
CA LEU A 43 -0.79 -4.14 -13.64
C LEU A 43 0.13 -3.33 -12.73
N ARG A 44 0.34 -2.04 -13.03
CA ARG A 44 1.16 -1.17 -12.19
C ARG A 44 0.59 -1.01 -10.80
N GLU A 45 -0.73 -0.80 -10.70
CA GLU A 45 -1.40 -0.72 -9.39
C GLU A 45 -1.26 -2.02 -8.61
N LYS A 46 -1.40 -3.16 -9.29
CA LYS A 46 -1.25 -4.48 -8.65
C LYS A 46 0.18 -4.71 -8.15
N ILE A 47 1.17 -4.36 -8.95
CA ILE A 47 2.58 -4.51 -8.59
C ILE A 47 2.90 -3.63 -7.38
N ALA A 48 2.55 -2.36 -7.44
CA ALA A 48 2.78 -1.44 -6.33
C ALA A 48 1.98 -1.84 -5.09
N GLY A 49 0.78 -2.38 -5.27
CA GLY A 49 -0.04 -2.91 -4.19
C GLY A 49 0.62 -4.10 -3.49
N ALA A 50 1.20 -5.02 -4.25
CA ALA A 50 1.94 -6.15 -3.68
C ALA A 50 3.16 -5.70 -2.87
N LEU A 51 3.82 -4.62 -3.28
CA LEU A 51 5.05 -4.13 -2.67
C LEU A 51 4.86 -3.03 -1.63
N HIS A 52 3.63 -2.55 -1.42
CA HIS A 52 3.41 -1.30 -0.67
C HIS A 52 3.90 -1.31 0.78
N ASP A 53 3.95 -2.47 1.44
CA ASP A 53 4.40 -2.61 2.83
C ASP A 53 5.72 -3.40 2.96
N VAL A 54 6.31 -3.82 1.86
CA VAL A 54 7.50 -4.69 1.90
C VAL A 54 8.68 -4.00 2.57
N ILE A 55 8.93 -2.74 2.26
CA ILE A 55 10.07 -1.99 2.82
C ILE A 55 9.87 -1.73 4.30
N GLU A 56 8.66 -1.34 4.73
CA GLU A 56 8.37 -1.08 6.14
C GLU A 56 8.44 -2.34 7.01
N ASP A 57 8.02 -3.48 6.48
CA ASP A 57 7.78 -4.70 7.27
C ASP A 57 8.86 -5.78 7.10
N SER A 58 9.90 -5.52 6.32
CA SER A 58 10.97 -6.48 6.08
C SER A 58 12.33 -5.79 5.91
N ASP A 59 13.37 -6.57 5.62
CA ASP A 59 14.72 -6.05 5.36
C ASP A 59 14.91 -5.59 3.91
N TRP A 60 13.90 -5.74 3.05
CA TRP A 60 13.97 -5.25 1.69
C TRP A 60 14.11 -3.73 1.66
N THR A 61 14.99 -3.24 0.80
CA THR A 61 15.16 -1.81 0.55
C THR A 61 14.69 -1.44 -0.85
N LEU A 62 14.54 -0.14 -1.09
CA LEU A 62 14.18 0.35 -2.42
C LEU A 62 15.27 0.00 -3.44
N GLU A 63 16.53 0.04 -3.02
CA GLU A 63 17.68 -0.36 -3.82
C GLU A 63 17.62 -1.83 -4.21
N ASP A 64 17.24 -2.69 -3.28
CA ASP A 64 17.07 -4.12 -3.55
C ASP A 64 16.00 -4.35 -4.62
N LEU A 65 14.88 -3.62 -4.53
CA LEU A 65 13.82 -3.70 -5.53
C LEU A 65 14.29 -3.19 -6.90
N ALA A 66 15.10 -2.14 -6.92
CA ALA A 66 15.69 -1.64 -8.15
C ALA A 66 16.61 -2.69 -8.80
N GLU A 67 17.41 -3.38 -8.01
CA GLU A 67 18.29 -4.45 -8.49
C GLU A 67 17.51 -5.65 -9.03
N GLU A 68 16.31 -5.90 -8.50
CA GLU A 68 15.42 -6.94 -9.03
C GLU A 68 14.90 -6.59 -10.43
N GLY A 69 14.93 -5.32 -10.83
CA GLY A 69 14.50 -4.89 -12.16
C GLY A 69 13.12 -4.28 -12.22
N PHE A 70 12.55 -3.86 -11.09
CA PHE A 70 11.28 -3.13 -11.10
C PHE A 70 11.44 -1.79 -11.78
N SER A 71 10.41 -1.38 -12.52
CA SER A 71 10.45 -0.13 -13.29
C SER A 71 10.46 1.11 -12.38
N PRO A 72 11.05 2.22 -12.85
CA PRO A 72 11.13 3.45 -12.06
C PRO A 72 9.79 3.95 -11.53
N GLU A 73 8.72 3.83 -12.32
CA GLU A 73 7.37 4.21 -11.88
C GLU A 73 6.90 3.43 -10.66
N ILE A 74 7.18 2.13 -10.65
CA ILE A 74 6.83 1.25 -9.52
C ILE A 74 7.66 1.65 -8.29
N LEU A 75 8.96 1.86 -8.48
CA LEU A 75 9.86 2.23 -7.37
C LEU A 75 9.48 3.58 -6.77
N ASP A 76 9.12 4.55 -7.60
CA ASP A 76 8.68 5.87 -7.13
C ASP A 76 7.39 5.76 -6.30
N ALA A 77 6.43 4.95 -6.76
CA ALA A 77 5.19 4.74 -6.03
C ALA A 77 5.43 4.02 -4.70
N VAL A 78 6.24 2.96 -4.69
CA VAL A 78 6.56 2.21 -3.47
C VAL A 78 7.31 3.12 -2.48
N GLY A 79 8.23 3.93 -2.96
CA GLY A 79 8.93 4.92 -2.12
C GLY A 79 7.96 5.91 -1.49
N ALA A 80 7.00 6.43 -2.27
CA ALA A 80 5.96 7.33 -1.76
C ALA A 80 5.06 6.64 -0.72
N LEU A 81 4.78 5.35 -0.88
CA LEU A 81 3.94 4.58 0.03
C LEU A 81 4.64 4.16 1.33
N THR A 82 5.95 4.27 1.37
CA THR A 82 6.75 3.92 2.54
C THR A 82 6.85 5.12 3.48
N HIS A 83 6.35 4.96 4.70
CA HIS A 83 6.40 6.01 5.72
C HIS A 83 7.82 6.12 6.30
N ASP A 84 8.34 7.33 6.36
CA ASP A 84 9.67 7.62 6.91
C ASP A 84 9.56 8.27 8.29
N ASP A 85 10.13 7.67 9.32
CA ASP A 85 10.26 8.32 10.62
C ASP A 85 11.32 9.43 10.54
N PRO A 86 11.10 10.61 11.14
CA PRO A 86 10.01 11.01 12.04
C PRO A 86 8.84 11.73 11.34
N GLU A 87 8.61 11.48 10.07
CA GLU A 87 7.56 12.11 9.27
C GLU A 87 6.18 11.94 9.93
N THR A 88 5.39 13.03 10.01
CA THR A 88 4.01 12.93 10.49
C THR A 88 3.13 12.21 9.47
N TYR A 89 1.99 11.69 9.93
CA TYR A 89 1.03 11.05 9.03
C TYR A 89 0.52 12.02 7.96
N ASP A 90 0.25 13.27 8.33
CA ASP A 90 -0.22 14.29 7.38
C ASP A 90 0.86 14.63 6.34
N ALA A 91 2.12 14.73 6.75
CA ALA A 91 3.23 14.95 5.83
C ALA A 91 3.40 13.76 4.87
N TYR A 92 3.27 12.53 5.39
CA TYR A 92 3.29 11.33 4.59
C TYR A 92 2.18 11.33 3.53
N LEU A 93 0.93 11.64 3.93
CA LEU A 93 -0.19 11.69 2.99
C LEU A 93 0.00 12.79 1.93
N ALA A 94 0.56 13.95 2.32
CA ALA A 94 0.86 15.01 1.37
C ALA A 94 1.88 14.55 0.32
N ARG A 95 2.83 13.73 0.73
CA ARG A 95 3.84 13.15 -0.17
C ARG A 95 3.20 12.09 -1.08
N VAL A 96 2.36 11.21 -0.55
CA VAL A 96 1.60 10.23 -1.34
C VAL A 96 0.74 10.93 -2.38
N ALA A 97 0.09 12.03 -2.02
CA ALA A 97 -0.82 12.79 -2.89
C ALA A 97 -0.17 13.30 -4.17
N LYS A 98 1.15 13.41 -4.20
CA LYS A 98 1.91 13.86 -5.39
C LYS A 98 2.16 12.76 -6.42
N ASN A 99 1.87 11.51 -6.07
CA ASN A 99 2.11 10.36 -6.95
C ASN A 99 0.78 9.65 -7.24
N PRO A 100 0.21 9.78 -8.46
CA PRO A 100 -1.11 9.20 -8.77
C PRO A 100 -1.19 7.70 -8.56
N LEU A 101 -0.14 6.96 -8.89
CA LEU A 101 -0.10 5.51 -8.68
C LEU A 101 -0.15 5.18 -7.19
N ALA A 102 0.65 5.90 -6.38
CA ALA A 102 0.65 5.73 -4.93
C ALA A 102 -0.71 6.08 -4.31
N VAL A 103 -1.38 7.13 -4.81
CA VAL A 103 -2.74 7.50 -4.35
C VAL A 103 -3.71 6.35 -4.52
N ARG A 104 -3.74 5.73 -5.69
CA ARG A 104 -4.67 4.62 -5.97
C ARG A 104 -4.40 3.42 -5.09
N VAL A 105 -3.14 3.07 -4.92
CA VAL A 105 -2.75 1.96 -4.05
C VAL A 105 -3.09 2.28 -2.59
N LYS A 106 -2.81 3.49 -2.12
CA LYS A 106 -3.13 3.88 -0.74
C LYS A 106 -4.63 3.89 -0.48
N MET A 107 -5.44 4.27 -1.44
CA MET A 107 -6.89 4.18 -1.32
C MET A 107 -7.36 2.73 -1.17
N ASN A 108 -6.77 1.79 -1.89
CA ASN A 108 -7.06 0.36 -1.75
C ASN A 108 -6.61 -0.17 -0.39
N ASP A 109 -5.46 0.25 0.08
CA ASP A 109 -4.94 -0.07 1.42
C ASP A 109 -5.89 0.42 2.52
N LEU A 110 -6.27 1.68 2.46
CA LEU A 110 -7.22 2.29 3.41
C LEU A 110 -8.57 1.60 3.38
N SER A 111 -9.09 1.30 2.18
CA SER A 111 -10.38 0.61 2.01
C SER A 111 -10.38 -0.75 2.70
N ASP A 112 -9.33 -1.55 2.51
CA ASP A 112 -9.21 -2.85 3.16
C ASP A 112 -9.08 -2.70 4.69
N ASN A 113 -8.33 -1.70 5.14
CA ASN A 113 -8.17 -1.42 6.57
C ASN A 113 -9.44 -0.88 7.24
N MET A 114 -10.39 -0.35 6.47
CA MET A 114 -11.69 0.12 6.96
C MET A 114 -12.81 -0.91 6.81
N ASP A 115 -12.52 -2.09 6.27
CA ASP A 115 -13.53 -3.13 6.11
C ASP A 115 -13.89 -3.71 7.48
N VAL A 116 -15.01 -3.26 8.02
CA VAL A 116 -15.45 -3.62 9.38
C VAL A 116 -15.69 -5.12 9.56
N ARG A 117 -15.91 -5.86 8.46
CA ARG A 117 -16.10 -7.32 8.52
C ARG A 117 -14.83 -8.04 8.98
N ARG A 118 -13.65 -7.40 8.87
CA ARG A 118 -12.37 -7.95 9.30
C ARG A 118 -12.12 -7.75 10.80
N PHE A 119 -12.91 -6.92 11.46
CA PHE A 119 -12.71 -6.58 12.88
C PHE A 119 -13.37 -7.62 13.77
N ARG A 120 -12.69 -8.00 14.85
CA ARG A 120 -13.27 -8.85 15.90
C ARG A 120 -14.34 -8.09 16.66
N GLU A 121 -14.07 -6.81 16.95
CA GLU A 121 -15.01 -5.89 17.60
C GLU A 121 -14.65 -4.46 17.24
N LEU A 122 -15.61 -3.56 17.37
CA LEU A 122 -15.39 -2.13 17.15
C LEU A 122 -15.23 -1.41 18.48
N ASP A 123 -14.10 -1.66 19.16
CA ASP A 123 -13.75 -0.92 20.36
C ASP A 123 -13.31 0.50 20.02
N ASP A 124 -13.05 1.33 21.04
CA ASP A 124 -12.67 2.73 20.82
C ASP A 124 -11.41 2.90 20.00
N THR A 125 -10.45 1.98 20.15
CA THR A 125 -9.21 2.02 19.37
C THR A 125 -9.48 1.73 17.89
N ALA A 126 -10.31 0.73 17.59
CA ALA A 126 -10.70 0.40 16.23
C ALA A 126 -11.47 1.56 15.56
N VAL A 127 -12.40 2.15 16.28
CA VAL A 127 -13.18 3.31 15.78
C VAL A 127 -12.27 4.50 15.50
N SER A 128 -11.31 4.78 16.37
CA SER A 128 -10.34 5.85 16.18
C SER A 128 -9.50 5.64 14.92
N ARG A 129 -9.07 4.41 14.65
CA ARG A 129 -8.34 4.08 13.43
C ARG A 129 -9.18 4.28 12.17
N ILE A 130 -10.43 3.81 12.21
CA ILE A 130 -11.36 3.96 11.07
C ILE A 130 -11.57 5.44 10.75
N ARG A 131 -11.73 6.29 11.77
CA ARG A 131 -11.85 7.76 11.58
C ARG A 131 -10.62 8.34 10.89
N LYS A 132 -9.44 7.94 11.33
CA LYS A 132 -8.17 8.36 10.72
C LYS A 132 -8.08 7.94 9.25
N TYR A 133 -8.40 6.68 8.97
CA TYR A 133 -8.34 6.13 7.61
C TYR A 133 -9.39 6.76 6.69
N LEU A 134 -10.59 7.01 7.21
CA LEU A 134 -11.64 7.64 6.42
C LEU A 134 -11.26 9.07 6.03
N LYS A 135 -10.68 9.83 6.96
CA LYS A 135 -10.19 11.18 6.69
C LYS A 135 -9.10 11.16 5.61
N ALA A 136 -8.16 10.23 5.72
CA ALA A 136 -7.10 10.05 4.72
C ALA A 136 -7.66 9.66 3.35
N TYR A 137 -8.62 8.74 3.31
CA TYR A 137 -9.27 8.30 2.09
C TYR A 137 -9.94 9.47 1.36
N LYS A 138 -10.70 10.29 2.10
CA LYS A 138 -11.37 11.45 1.53
C LYS A 138 -10.39 12.49 1.02
N PHE A 139 -9.31 12.74 1.75
CA PHE A 139 -8.25 13.63 1.31
C PHE A 139 -7.67 13.16 -0.04
N LEU A 140 -7.32 11.87 -0.14
CA LEU A 140 -6.75 11.32 -1.37
C LEU A 140 -7.75 11.31 -2.54
N THR A 141 -9.02 11.05 -2.27
CA THR A 141 -10.08 11.11 -3.29
C THR A 141 -10.13 12.48 -3.94
N GLU A 142 -9.99 13.55 -3.17
CA GLU A 142 -10.01 14.92 -3.68
C GLU A 142 -8.80 15.24 -4.56
N THR A 143 -7.66 14.55 -4.37
CA THR A 143 -6.46 14.79 -5.17
C THR A 143 -6.51 14.10 -6.53
N LEU A 144 -7.24 12.99 -6.69
CA LEU A 144 -7.26 12.19 -7.91
C LEU A 144 -7.67 12.96 -9.16
N PRO A 145 -8.76 13.78 -9.16
CA PRO A 145 -9.16 14.49 -10.36
C PRO A 145 -8.08 15.44 -10.91
N ALA A 146 -7.25 16.00 -10.02
CA ALA A 146 -6.17 16.91 -10.42
C ALA A 146 -4.96 16.15 -10.96
N LEU A 147 -4.77 14.88 -10.55
CA LEU A 147 -3.59 14.07 -10.87
C LEU A 147 -3.82 13.07 -12.01
N GLN A 148 -5.04 12.94 -12.52
CA GLN A 148 -5.35 11.99 -13.59
C GLN A 148 -5.40 12.69 -14.94
N PRO A 149 -4.27 12.78 -15.66
CA PRO A 149 -4.32 13.08 -17.08
C PRO A 149 -4.86 11.85 -17.80
N GLU A 150 -5.76 12.04 -18.68
CA GLU A 150 -6.20 11.00 -19.61
C GLU A 150 -5.38 11.06 -20.89
#